data_00d098da68ca4bf07b0f4c05d9a933c5
#
_entry.id   00d098da68ca4bf07b0f4c05d9a933c5
#
_cell.length_a   1.000
_cell.length_b   1.000
_cell.length_c   1.000
_cell.angle_alpha   90.00
_cell.angle_beta   90.00
_cell.angle_gamma   90.00
#
_symmetry.space_group_name_H-M   'P 1'
#
loop_
_entity.id
_entity.type
_entity.pdbx_description
1 polymer ?
#
loop_
_entity_poly.entity_id
_entity_poly.type
_entity_poly.pdbx_seq_one_letter_code
_entity_poly.pdbx_strand_id
1 'polypeptide(L)'
;MVKKPTMSSRIALPHQICAWLVALCLLAGVGCAAGHSRFDRHAWEQSRLIDLTRAFGSDTIVWPTEQNFHLVVQQAGETPDGYYYASNRLEMAEHGGIHIDAPIHFAKGGQTLDQVPIERLVGAGIRIGVSAQCADSRDYLITIQDFERWETVHGLIPNGTIVLLDTGFARFWPSRQQYLGTELRGPEGVRVLHFPGLHPEVAAWLVRERQAKAVGIDTASIDYGQSTTFETHVALLSHNVPVFENLSDLHDLPDHGFDVIALPMKISGSTGGPLRVIAVLPPSH
;
A
#
# COMPACT_ATOMS: atom_id res chain seq x y z
N MET A 1 -14.17 27.93 85.77
CA MET A 1 -12.99 27.95 86.64
C MET A 1 -11.92 27.04 86.10
N VAL A 2 -10.82 27.58 85.82
CA VAL A 2 -9.41 27.17 85.87
C VAL A 2 -8.79 26.71 84.58
N LYS A 3 -8.06 27.64 83.99
CA LYS A 3 -6.66 27.78 83.52
C LYS A 3 -6.15 26.84 82.43
N LYS A 4 -5.75 27.51 81.31
CA LYS A 4 -4.63 27.15 80.43
C LYS A 4 -3.33 26.87 81.20
N PRO A 5 -2.40 26.10 80.60
CA PRO A 5 -1.25 26.80 80.08
C PRO A 5 -0.78 26.33 78.69
N THR A 6 -0.14 27.27 78.06
CA THR A 6 0.67 27.30 76.88
C THR A 6 1.99 26.54 77.04
N MET A 7 2.44 25.81 76.00
CA MET A 7 3.90 25.74 75.76
C MET A 7 4.20 25.48 74.26
N SER A 8 4.83 26.43 73.67
CA SER A 8 5.45 26.45 72.34
C SER A 8 6.77 25.68 72.39
N SER A 9 6.99 24.76 71.46
CA SER A 9 8.33 24.34 71.16
C SER A 9 8.51 24.33 69.61
N ARG A 10 9.20 25.34 69.14
CA ARG A 10 9.70 25.40 67.77
C ARG A 10 10.88 24.43 67.61
N ILE A 11 10.72 23.42 66.81
CA ILE A 11 11.86 22.59 66.36
C ILE A 11 12.37 23.20 65.06
N ALA A 12 13.58 23.77 65.15
CA ALA A 12 14.31 24.23 63.96
C ALA A 12 14.92 23.03 63.21
N LEU A 13 14.53 22.79 61.98
CA LEU A 13 15.22 21.84 61.09
C LEU A 13 16.46 22.48 60.50
N PRO A 14 17.58 21.77 60.43
CA PRO A 14 18.82 22.33 59.86
C PRO A 14 18.79 22.49 58.37
N HIS A 15 19.26 23.64 57.88
CA HIS A 15 19.29 24.10 56.48
C HIS A 15 20.20 23.31 55.53
N GLN A 16 20.63 22.10 55.86
CA GLN A 16 21.56 21.35 55.02
C GLN A 16 20.94 20.21 54.20
N ILE A 17 19.63 19.91 54.32
CA ILE A 17 19.00 18.84 53.56
C ILE A 17 18.35 19.32 52.24
N CYS A 18 18.17 20.62 52.04
CA CYS A 18 17.56 21.16 50.82
C CYS A 18 18.51 21.24 49.60
N ALA A 19 19.83 21.10 49.79
CA ALA A 19 20.79 21.28 48.68
C ALA A 19 20.97 20.04 47.81
N TRP A 20 20.57 18.84 48.27
CA TRP A 20 20.75 17.61 47.52
C TRP A 20 19.53 17.16 46.72
N LEU A 21 18.34 17.68 46.96
CA LEU A 21 17.14 17.37 46.21
C LEU A 21 16.97 18.22 44.93
N VAL A 22 17.68 19.33 44.80
CA VAL A 22 17.67 20.16 43.59
C VAL A 22 18.68 19.65 42.55
N ALA A 23 19.71 18.92 42.95
CA ALA A 23 20.70 18.35 42.04
C ALA A 23 20.25 17.05 41.34
N LEU A 24 19.21 16.38 41.87
CA LEU A 24 18.70 15.12 41.28
C LEU A 24 17.59 15.35 40.24
N CYS A 25 17.01 16.54 40.16
CA CYS A 25 15.99 16.89 39.15
C CYS A 25 16.58 17.45 37.83
N LEU A 26 17.89 17.72 37.77
CA LEU A 26 18.56 18.23 36.56
C LEU A 26 19.17 17.16 35.65
N LEU A 27 19.11 15.90 36.04
CA LEU A 27 19.62 14.75 35.22
C LEU A 27 18.52 13.88 34.59
N ALA A 28 17.24 14.15 34.81
CA ALA A 28 16.13 13.46 34.19
C ALA A 28 15.50 14.22 33.00
N GLY A 29 16.18 15.24 32.51
CA GLY A 29 15.84 15.92 31.28
C GLY A 29 16.39 15.22 30.05
N VAL A 30 16.22 13.86 29.94
CA VAL A 30 16.27 13.19 28.65
C VAL A 30 14.96 13.55 27.96
N GLY A 31 14.96 14.72 27.33
CA GLY A 31 13.92 15.11 26.41
C GLY A 31 13.78 14.00 25.38
N CYS A 32 12.62 13.34 25.34
CA CYS A 32 12.11 12.79 24.11
C CYS A 32 12.04 13.94 23.10
N ALA A 33 13.16 14.24 22.46
CA ALA A 33 13.13 14.92 21.20
C ALA A 33 12.35 14.00 20.28
N ALA A 34 11.05 14.24 20.13
CA ALA A 34 10.31 13.77 18.98
C ALA A 34 11.10 14.26 17.78
N GLY A 35 11.94 13.38 17.27
CA GLY A 35 12.72 13.63 16.07
C GLY A 35 11.72 13.89 14.97
N HIS A 36 11.47 15.14 14.65
CA HIS A 36 10.92 15.51 13.36
C HIS A 36 11.98 15.01 12.37
N SER A 37 11.73 13.89 11.72
CA SER A 37 12.59 13.42 10.64
C SER A 37 12.56 14.54 9.59
N ARG A 38 13.60 15.35 9.57
CA ARG A 38 13.79 16.29 8.46
C ARG A 38 14.00 15.40 7.23
N PHE A 39 13.31 15.73 6.14
CA PHE A 39 13.57 15.10 4.85
C PHE A 39 15.07 15.17 4.58
N ASP A 40 15.72 14.01 4.59
CA ASP A 40 17.16 13.91 4.32
C ASP A 40 17.34 13.79 2.79
N ARG A 41 17.65 14.90 2.16
CA ARG A 41 17.89 14.96 0.72
C ARG A 41 19.03 14.01 0.31
N HIS A 42 20.07 13.91 1.08
CA HIS A 42 21.24 13.08 0.75
C HIS A 42 20.85 11.59 0.75
N ALA A 43 20.14 11.15 1.78
CA ALA A 43 19.62 9.79 1.84
C ALA A 43 18.65 9.52 0.65
N TRP A 44 17.81 10.47 0.30
CA TRP A 44 16.92 10.36 -0.86
C TRP A 44 17.70 10.22 -2.19
N GLU A 45 18.72 11.06 -2.42
CA GLU A 45 19.54 11.04 -3.64
C GLU A 45 20.33 9.73 -3.80
N GLN A 46 20.62 9.03 -2.71
CA GLN A 46 21.29 7.74 -2.69
C GLN A 46 20.33 6.55 -2.66
N SER A 47 19.02 6.78 -2.53
CA SER A 47 18.03 5.72 -2.49
C SER A 47 17.94 5.02 -3.84
N ARG A 48 17.71 3.70 -3.81
CA ARG A 48 17.39 2.91 -5.00
C ARG A 48 15.90 2.94 -5.24
N LEU A 49 15.49 3.33 -6.44
CA LEU A 49 14.10 3.29 -6.87
C LEU A 49 13.84 2.01 -7.67
N ILE A 50 12.78 1.30 -7.32
CA ILE A 50 12.27 0.15 -8.08
C ILE A 50 10.90 0.54 -8.63
N ASP A 51 10.76 0.46 -9.94
CA ASP A 51 9.50 0.72 -10.63
C ASP A 51 8.64 -0.54 -10.62
N LEU A 52 7.54 -0.50 -9.90
CA LEU A 52 6.60 -1.61 -9.77
C LEU A 52 5.46 -1.52 -10.82
N THR A 53 5.71 -0.77 -11.92
CA THR A 53 4.70 -0.47 -12.94
C THR A 53 5.14 -0.97 -14.31
N ARG A 54 4.21 -1.57 -15.04
CA ARG A 54 4.37 -1.92 -16.46
C ARG A 54 3.88 -0.81 -17.35
N ALA A 55 4.44 -0.71 -18.55
CA ALA A 55 3.94 0.20 -19.58
C ALA A 55 2.54 -0.24 -20.03
N PHE A 56 1.68 0.75 -20.29
CA PHE A 56 0.40 0.51 -20.94
C PHE A 56 0.63 0.44 -22.46
N GLY A 57 0.12 -0.63 -23.07
CA GLY A 57 0.27 -0.90 -24.50
C GLY A 57 -0.81 -1.85 -25.01
N SER A 58 -0.68 -2.31 -26.24
CA SER A 58 -1.62 -3.27 -26.87
C SER A 58 -1.69 -4.63 -26.15
N ASP A 59 -0.67 -4.95 -25.37
CA ASP A 59 -0.53 -6.18 -24.55
C ASP A 59 -0.95 -5.97 -23.09
N THR A 60 -1.48 -4.81 -22.74
CA THR A 60 -2.01 -4.55 -21.41
C THR A 60 -3.15 -5.51 -21.10
N ILE A 61 -3.00 -6.29 -20.03
CA ILE A 61 -4.06 -7.18 -19.55
C ILE A 61 -5.12 -6.33 -18.83
N VAL A 62 -6.35 -6.55 -19.24
CA VAL A 62 -7.55 -5.97 -18.63
C VAL A 62 -8.50 -7.09 -18.24
N TRP A 63 -9.44 -6.82 -17.34
CA TRP A 63 -10.49 -7.75 -16.98
C TRP A 63 -11.23 -8.28 -18.23
N PRO A 64 -11.72 -9.52 -18.26
CA PRO A 64 -12.29 -10.09 -19.48
C PRO A 64 -13.44 -9.31 -20.11
N THR A 65 -14.21 -8.56 -19.33
CA THR A 65 -15.34 -7.74 -19.81
C THR A 65 -14.94 -6.34 -20.22
N GLU A 66 -13.72 -5.89 -19.89
CA GLU A 66 -13.28 -4.53 -20.13
C GLU A 66 -12.66 -4.33 -21.51
N GLN A 67 -12.67 -3.08 -21.98
CA GLN A 67 -12.01 -2.69 -23.21
C GLN A 67 -10.49 -2.64 -23.03
N ASN A 68 -9.76 -3.01 -24.08
CA ASN A 68 -8.32 -2.91 -24.11
C ASN A 68 -7.86 -1.46 -24.06
N PHE A 69 -6.61 -1.26 -23.65
CA PHE A 69 -5.94 0.03 -23.79
C PHE A 69 -5.71 0.39 -25.25
N HIS A 70 -6.02 1.62 -25.62
CA HIS A 70 -5.75 2.18 -26.96
C HIS A 70 -5.06 3.53 -26.85
N LEU A 71 -3.91 3.64 -27.51
CA LEU A 71 -3.22 4.90 -27.77
C LEU A 71 -3.60 5.36 -29.18
N VAL A 72 -4.47 6.35 -29.28
CA VAL A 72 -4.94 6.90 -30.55
C VAL A 72 -4.05 8.06 -30.95
N VAL A 73 -3.23 7.87 -31.99
CA VAL A 73 -2.40 8.94 -32.55
C VAL A 73 -3.32 9.98 -33.21
N GLN A 74 -3.31 11.21 -32.68
CA GLN A 74 -4.05 12.34 -33.25
C GLN A 74 -3.20 13.11 -34.24
N GLN A 75 -1.91 13.30 -33.93
CA GLN A 75 -0.96 14.00 -34.79
C GLN A 75 0.46 13.49 -34.52
N ALA A 76 1.27 13.37 -35.56
CA ALA A 76 2.69 13.07 -35.46
C ALA A 76 3.39 13.46 -36.76
N GLY A 77 4.29 14.44 -36.71
CA GLY A 77 5.03 14.90 -37.89
C GLY A 77 5.45 16.35 -37.81
N GLU A 78 6.14 16.79 -38.87
CA GLU A 78 6.51 18.19 -39.07
C GLU A 78 5.28 19.04 -39.38
N THR A 79 5.18 20.20 -38.74
CA THR A 79 4.12 21.18 -38.99
C THR A 79 4.48 22.09 -40.16
N PRO A 80 3.49 22.77 -40.75
CA PRO A 80 3.78 23.79 -41.78
C PRO A 80 4.72 24.92 -41.33
N ASP A 81 4.78 25.16 -40.01
CA ASP A 81 5.63 26.17 -39.38
C ASP A 81 7.05 25.68 -39.06
N GLY A 82 7.39 24.43 -39.46
CA GLY A 82 8.75 23.88 -39.39
C GLY A 82 9.17 23.32 -38.03
N TYR A 83 8.21 22.94 -37.17
CA TYR A 83 8.51 22.18 -35.92
C TYR A 83 7.77 20.84 -35.91
N TYR A 84 8.36 19.85 -35.22
CA TYR A 84 7.73 18.57 -35.02
C TYR A 84 6.67 18.65 -33.90
N TYR A 85 5.49 18.05 -34.14
CA TYR A 85 4.43 17.94 -33.16
C TYR A 85 3.83 16.54 -33.11
N ALA A 86 3.64 16.01 -31.92
CA ALA A 86 2.96 14.73 -31.69
C ALA A 86 1.97 14.85 -30.53
N SER A 87 0.76 14.34 -30.72
CA SER A 87 -0.26 14.25 -29.70
C SER A 87 -1.08 12.97 -29.84
N ASN A 88 -1.50 12.42 -28.72
CA ASN A 88 -2.28 11.20 -28.67
C ASN A 88 -3.45 11.37 -27.71
N ARG A 89 -4.46 10.49 -27.87
CA ARG A 89 -5.57 10.31 -26.96
C ARG A 89 -5.50 8.91 -26.34
N LEU A 90 -5.79 8.81 -25.04
CA LEU A 90 -5.88 7.54 -24.34
C LEU A 90 -7.35 7.10 -24.26
N GLU A 91 -7.58 5.81 -24.53
CA GLU A 91 -8.85 5.14 -24.31
C GLU A 91 -8.57 3.89 -23.51
N MET A 92 -9.16 3.77 -22.30
CA MET A 92 -8.92 2.66 -21.41
C MET A 92 -10.01 2.52 -20.35
N ALA A 93 -10.15 1.31 -19.80
CA ALA A 93 -10.91 1.09 -18.58
C ALA A 93 -10.15 1.63 -17.36
N GLU A 94 -10.88 2.09 -16.33
CA GLU A 94 -10.29 2.54 -15.05
C GLU A 94 -9.50 1.41 -14.36
N HIS A 95 -10.01 0.16 -14.46
CA HIS A 95 -9.47 -1.05 -13.83
C HIS A 95 -8.72 -1.94 -14.83
N GLY A 96 -7.86 -1.34 -15.64
CA GLY A 96 -7.02 -2.06 -16.62
C GLY A 96 -5.53 -1.83 -16.40
N GLY A 97 -4.72 -2.86 -16.65
CA GLY A 97 -3.28 -2.77 -16.37
C GLY A 97 -3.01 -2.55 -14.88
N ILE A 98 -1.91 -1.86 -14.56
CA ILE A 98 -1.61 -1.48 -13.18
C ILE A 98 -2.49 -0.30 -12.76
N HIS A 99 -3.33 -0.50 -11.76
CA HIS A 99 -4.32 0.47 -11.34
C HIS A 99 -4.56 0.44 -9.82
N ILE A 100 -5.30 1.42 -9.36
CA ILE A 100 -5.85 1.51 -8.01
C ILE A 100 -7.35 1.37 -8.05
N ASP A 101 -7.91 0.64 -7.09
CA ASP A 101 -9.32 0.66 -6.75
C ASP A 101 -9.56 1.67 -5.65
N ALA A 102 -10.41 2.64 -5.94
CA ALA A 102 -10.89 3.57 -4.93
C ALA A 102 -12.01 2.91 -4.09
N PRO A 103 -12.20 3.31 -2.82
CA PRO A 103 -13.22 2.75 -1.95
C PRO A 103 -14.63 2.63 -2.55
N ILE A 104 -15.05 3.61 -3.35
CA ILE A 104 -16.36 3.62 -4.01
C ILE A 104 -16.59 2.43 -4.94
N HIS A 105 -15.50 1.76 -5.42
CA HIS A 105 -15.61 0.65 -6.36
C HIS A 105 -16.48 -0.50 -5.82
N PHE A 106 -16.30 -0.89 -4.55
CA PHE A 106 -17.11 -1.94 -3.89
C PHE A 106 -17.84 -1.46 -2.62
N ALA A 107 -17.71 -0.18 -2.24
CA ALA A 107 -18.37 0.37 -1.06
C ALA A 107 -19.29 1.53 -1.46
N LYS A 108 -20.60 1.33 -1.39
CA LYS A 108 -21.59 2.38 -1.68
C LYS A 108 -21.36 3.59 -0.76
N GLY A 109 -21.08 4.76 -1.36
CA GLY A 109 -20.78 5.98 -0.63
C GLY A 109 -19.34 6.07 -0.10
N GLY A 110 -18.45 5.14 -0.49
CA GLY A 110 -17.02 5.21 -0.26
C GLY A 110 -16.36 6.39 -0.99
N GLN A 111 -15.11 6.65 -0.66
CA GLN A 111 -14.32 7.71 -1.29
C GLN A 111 -14.10 7.40 -2.78
N THR A 112 -14.34 8.40 -3.64
CA THR A 112 -13.91 8.36 -5.05
C THR A 112 -12.40 8.58 -5.14
N LEU A 113 -11.78 8.27 -6.29
CA LEU A 113 -10.33 8.31 -6.45
C LEU A 113 -9.73 9.68 -6.10
N ASP A 114 -10.37 10.76 -6.49
CA ASP A 114 -9.95 12.13 -6.17
C ASP A 114 -10.08 12.49 -4.67
N GLN A 115 -10.85 11.72 -3.91
CA GLN A 115 -11.07 11.89 -2.47
C GLN A 115 -10.14 11.02 -1.61
N VAL A 116 -9.45 10.02 -2.20
CA VAL A 116 -8.48 9.20 -1.47
C VAL A 116 -7.35 10.11 -0.95
N PRO A 117 -7.12 10.16 0.39
CA PRO A 117 -6.05 10.98 0.95
C PRO A 117 -4.67 10.50 0.46
N ILE A 118 -3.78 11.45 0.13
CA ILE A 118 -2.44 11.12 -0.37
C ILE A 118 -1.62 10.34 0.66
N GLU A 119 -1.92 10.52 1.94
CA GLU A 119 -1.29 9.79 3.05
C GLU A 119 -1.58 8.28 3.02
N ARG A 120 -2.64 7.85 2.33
CA ARG A 120 -2.94 6.44 2.06
C ARG A 120 -2.03 5.85 0.98
N LEU A 121 -1.51 6.69 0.11
CA LEU A 121 -0.81 6.32 -1.11
C LEU A 121 0.72 6.38 -0.96
N VAL A 122 1.20 6.89 0.17
CA VAL A 122 2.64 7.03 0.45
C VAL A 122 2.95 6.57 1.87
N GLY A 123 3.99 5.76 2.03
CA GLY A 123 4.47 5.35 3.36
C GLY A 123 5.26 4.05 3.35
N ALA A 124 5.60 3.61 4.57
CA ALA A 124 6.35 2.37 4.76
C ALA A 124 5.65 1.17 4.11
N GLY A 125 6.42 0.36 3.39
CA GLY A 125 5.98 -0.85 2.71
C GLY A 125 6.51 -2.12 3.36
N ILE A 126 5.71 -3.19 3.27
CA ILE A 126 6.15 -4.57 3.51
C ILE A 126 5.75 -5.46 2.33
N ARG A 127 6.50 -6.52 2.12
CA ARG A 127 6.21 -7.57 1.14
C ARG A 127 5.91 -8.88 1.85
N ILE A 128 4.77 -9.47 1.53
CA ILE A 128 4.40 -10.83 1.93
C ILE A 128 4.61 -11.74 0.72
N GLY A 129 5.70 -12.51 0.72
CA GLY A 129 6.04 -13.44 -0.35
C GLY A 129 5.35 -14.80 -0.16
N VAL A 130 4.53 -15.19 -1.14
CA VAL A 130 3.78 -16.48 -1.17
C VAL A 130 3.93 -17.21 -2.50
N SER A 131 4.94 -16.87 -3.28
CA SER A 131 5.15 -17.41 -4.63
C SER A 131 5.31 -18.94 -4.67
N ALA A 132 5.88 -19.54 -3.63
CA ALA A 132 6.00 -20.99 -3.51
C ALA A 132 4.63 -21.66 -3.37
N GLN A 133 3.77 -21.16 -2.47
CA GLN A 133 2.41 -21.65 -2.26
C GLN A 133 1.55 -21.48 -3.54
N CYS A 134 1.72 -20.35 -4.22
CA CYS A 134 1.02 -20.07 -5.48
C CYS A 134 1.51 -20.95 -6.64
N ALA A 135 2.76 -21.43 -6.61
CA ALA A 135 3.28 -22.38 -7.58
C ALA A 135 2.64 -23.77 -7.40
N ASP A 136 2.36 -24.15 -6.15
CA ASP A 136 1.72 -25.43 -5.82
C ASP A 136 0.19 -25.39 -6.04
N SER A 137 -0.43 -24.21 -5.86
CA SER A 137 -1.87 -24.01 -6.02
C SER A 137 -2.14 -22.67 -6.72
N ARG A 138 -2.61 -22.75 -7.97
CA ARG A 138 -2.89 -21.57 -8.79
C ARG A 138 -3.95 -20.64 -8.19
N ASP A 139 -4.93 -21.18 -7.50
CA ASP A 139 -6.02 -20.45 -6.84
C ASP A 139 -5.78 -20.30 -5.33
N TYR A 140 -4.49 -20.15 -4.95
CA TYR A 140 -4.12 -20.01 -3.56
C TYR A 140 -4.77 -18.77 -2.93
N LEU A 141 -5.40 -18.97 -1.78
CA LEU A 141 -5.87 -17.88 -0.92
C LEU A 141 -4.80 -17.60 0.13
N ILE A 142 -4.24 -16.40 0.10
CA ILE A 142 -3.26 -15.92 1.07
C ILE A 142 -3.93 -15.87 2.44
N THR A 143 -3.40 -16.61 3.40
CA THR A 143 -4.02 -16.86 4.70
C THR A 143 -3.39 -16.05 5.82
N ILE A 144 -4.02 -16.04 7.00
CA ILE A 144 -3.45 -15.41 8.19
C ILE A 144 -2.11 -16.03 8.60
N GLN A 145 -1.92 -17.35 8.36
CA GLN A 145 -0.67 -18.05 8.65
C GLN A 145 0.51 -17.54 7.82
N ASP A 146 0.27 -17.01 6.61
CA ASP A 146 1.32 -16.38 5.80
C ASP A 146 1.84 -15.11 6.47
N PHE A 147 0.93 -14.32 7.04
CA PHE A 147 1.26 -13.11 7.80
C PHE A 147 1.90 -13.44 9.15
N GLU A 148 1.40 -14.43 9.88
CA GLU A 148 1.98 -14.89 11.15
C GLU A 148 3.40 -15.41 10.96
N ARG A 149 3.69 -16.12 9.86
CA ARG A 149 5.06 -16.53 9.51
C ARG A 149 5.97 -15.32 9.29
N TRP A 150 5.48 -14.33 8.56
CA TRP A 150 6.21 -13.08 8.33
C TRP A 150 6.49 -12.37 9.67
N GLU A 151 5.47 -12.21 10.51
CA GLU A 151 5.61 -11.55 11.82
C GLU A 151 6.52 -12.32 12.80
N THR A 152 6.59 -13.63 12.70
CA THR A 152 7.51 -14.44 13.49
C THR A 152 8.98 -14.10 13.19
N VAL A 153 9.29 -13.75 11.97
CA VAL A 153 10.66 -13.44 11.52
C VAL A 153 10.99 -11.96 11.72
N HIS A 154 10.05 -11.07 11.42
CA HIS A 154 10.29 -9.62 11.28
C HIS A 154 9.67 -8.79 12.41
N GLY A 155 8.88 -9.39 13.30
CA GLY A 155 8.08 -8.67 14.29
C GLY A 155 6.73 -8.24 13.75
N LEU A 156 5.90 -7.64 14.62
CA LEU A 156 4.55 -7.23 14.26
C LEU A 156 4.56 -6.19 13.12
N ILE A 157 3.68 -6.36 12.16
CA ILE A 157 3.45 -5.39 11.09
C ILE A 157 3.00 -4.06 11.71
N PRO A 158 3.74 -2.96 11.49
CA PRO A 158 3.37 -1.67 12.05
C PRO A 158 2.05 -1.14 11.50
N ASN A 159 1.26 -0.49 12.35
CA ASN A 159 0.03 0.17 11.91
C ASN A 159 0.33 1.23 10.84
N GLY A 160 -0.54 1.31 9.85
CA GLY A 160 -0.41 2.30 8.78
C GLY A 160 0.63 1.93 7.71
N THR A 161 0.96 0.65 7.57
CA THR A 161 1.85 0.13 6.52
C THR A 161 1.07 -0.12 5.22
N ILE A 162 1.73 0.02 4.08
CA ILE A 162 1.26 -0.45 2.77
C ILE A 162 1.73 -1.90 2.60
N VAL A 163 0.81 -2.82 2.42
CA VAL A 163 1.09 -4.25 2.32
C VAL A 163 1.11 -4.68 0.86
N LEU A 164 2.23 -5.25 0.39
CA LEU A 164 2.40 -5.75 -0.98
C LEU A 164 2.44 -7.29 -0.97
N LEU A 165 1.56 -7.92 -1.73
CA LEU A 165 1.39 -9.37 -1.82
C LEU A 165 2.10 -9.89 -3.09
N ASP A 166 3.23 -10.58 -2.89
CA ASP A 166 4.03 -11.17 -3.96
C ASP A 166 3.65 -12.64 -4.17
N THR A 167 2.76 -12.87 -5.12
CA THR A 167 2.32 -14.22 -5.52
C THR A 167 3.24 -14.84 -6.58
N GLY A 168 4.12 -14.03 -7.16
CA GLY A 168 4.98 -14.40 -8.28
C GLY A 168 4.24 -14.49 -9.61
N PHE A 169 2.98 -14.04 -9.70
CA PHE A 169 2.18 -14.08 -10.92
C PHE A 169 2.62 -13.02 -11.94
N ALA A 170 3.26 -11.94 -11.50
CA ALA A 170 3.84 -10.94 -12.38
C ALA A 170 4.70 -11.52 -13.51
N ARG A 171 5.37 -12.66 -13.29
CA ARG A 171 6.19 -13.38 -14.28
C ARG A 171 5.42 -13.87 -15.51
N PHE A 172 4.09 -14.02 -15.41
CA PHE A 172 3.25 -14.53 -16.47
C PHE A 172 2.77 -13.43 -17.43
N TRP A 173 2.94 -12.16 -17.05
CA TRP A 173 2.61 -11.04 -17.91
C TRP A 173 3.54 -10.99 -19.15
N PRO A 174 3.03 -10.71 -20.38
CA PRO A 174 1.66 -10.31 -20.72
C PRO A 174 0.78 -11.46 -21.24
N SER A 175 1.10 -12.72 -20.96
CA SER A 175 0.31 -13.86 -21.42
C SER A 175 -1.00 -13.98 -20.64
N ARG A 176 -2.14 -13.64 -21.25
CA ARG A 176 -3.45 -13.78 -20.61
C ARG A 176 -3.70 -15.23 -20.13
N GLN A 177 -3.38 -16.22 -20.98
CA GLN A 177 -3.54 -17.64 -20.65
C GLN A 177 -2.77 -18.02 -19.38
N GLN A 178 -1.54 -17.53 -19.26
CA GLN A 178 -0.72 -17.83 -18.07
C GLN A 178 -1.10 -16.97 -16.86
N TYR A 179 -1.45 -15.70 -17.07
CA TYR A 179 -1.73 -14.75 -16.01
C TYR A 179 -3.15 -14.90 -15.44
N LEU A 180 -4.17 -14.95 -16.33
CA LEU A 180 -5.59 -15.05 -15.95
C LEU A 180 -6.11 -16.49 -15.91
N GLY A 181 -5.39 -17.47 -16.51
CA GLY A 181 -5.85 -18.83 -16.70
C GLY A 181 -6.63 -19.04 -17.99
N THR A 182 -6.91 -17.98 -18.76
CA THR A 182 -7.76 -18.05 -19.95
C THR A 182 -7.47 -16.95 -20.96
N GLU A 183 -7.66 -17.25 -22.25
CA GLU A 183 -7.72 -16.26 -23.33
C GLU A 183 -9.15 -15.72 -23.56
N LEU A 184 -10.16 -16.36 -22.98
CA LEU A 184 -11.56 -15.98 -23.19
C LEU A 184 -11.83 -14.58 -22.70
N ARG A 185 -12.74 -13.91 -23.42
CA ARG A 185 -13.23 -12.57 -23.11
C ARG A 185 -14.69 -12.62 -22.69
N GLY A 186 -15.21 -11.52 -22.19
CA GLY A 186 -16.58 -11.37 -21.75
C GLY A 186 -16.91 -12.22 -20.51
N PRO A 187 -18.21 -12.41 -20.23
CA PRO A 187 -18.68 -13.14 -19.02
C PRO A 187 -18.19 -14.59 -18.95
N GLU A 188 -17.93 -15.21 -20.10
CA GLU A 188 -17.39 -16.59 -20.15
C GLU A 188 -15.95 -16.63 -19.66
N GLY A 189 -15.14 -15.61 -20.02
CA GLY A 189 -13.78 -15.48 -19.52
C GLY A 189 -13.74 -15.28 -18.01
N VAL A 190 -14.67 -14.50 -17.45
CA VAL A 190 -14.74 -14.28 -15.99
C VAL A 190 -14.98 -15.60 -15.22
N ARG A 191 -15.81 -16.50 -15.75
CA ARG A 191 -16.16 -17.76 -15.06
C ARG A 191 -15.01 -18.75 -14.96
N VAL A 192 -13.96 -18.57 -15.74
CA VAL A 192 -12.82 -19.49 -15.83
C VAL A 192 -11.49 -18.83 -15.49
N LEU A 193 -11.55 -17.77 -14.70
CA LEU A 193 -10.37 -17.12 -14.17
C LEU A 193 -9.71 -17.99 -13.09
N HIS A 194 -8.38 -18.09 -13.13
CA HIS A 194 -7.58 -18.86 -12.19
C HIS A 194 -6.30 -18.10 -11.85
N PHE A 195 -6.28 -17.47 -10.69
CA PHE A 195 -5.11 -16.78 -10.09
C PHE A 195 -5.31 -16.62 -8.58
N PRO A 196 -4.22 -16.51 -7.80
CA PRO A 196 -4.31 -16.37 -6.35
C PRO A 196 -4.86 -15.00 -5.93
N GLY A 197 -5.36 -14.93 -4.70
CA GLY A 197 -5.83 -13.70 -4.08
C GLY A 197 -5.71 -13.72 -2.56
N LEU A 198 -6.15 -12.67 -1.91
CA LEU A 198 -6.16 -12.53 -0.46
C LEU A 198 -7.43 -13.14 0.12
N HIS A 199 -7.32 -13.90 1.22
CA HIS A 199 -8.48 -14.42 1.92
C HIS A 199 -9.25 -13.27 2.60
N PRO A 200 -10.60 -13.20 2.54
CA PRO A 200 -11.38 -12.09 3.08
C PRO A 200 -11.21 -11.89 4.60
N GLU A 201 -10.98 -12.97 5.35
CA GLU A 201 -10.68 -12.86 6.78
C GLU A 201 -9.38 -12.12 7.06
N VAL A 202 -8.36 -12.32 6.19
CA VAL A 202 -7.08 -11.60 6.30
C VAL A 202 -7.28 -10.12 5.96
N ALA A 203 -8.07 -9.80 4.93
CA ALA A 203 -8.43 -8.43 4.60
C ALA A 203 -9.06 -7.71 5.81
N ALA A 204 -10.04 -8.37 6.46
CA ALA A 204 -10.66 -7.85 7.66
C ALA A 204 -9.68 -7.71 8.85
N TRP A 205 -8.74 -8.65 8.99
CA TRP A 205 -7.68 -8.59 10.01
C TRP A 205 -6.70 -7.42 9.74
N LEU A 206 -6.26 -7.22 8.49
CA LEU A 206 -5.41 -6.09 8.09
C LEU A 206 -6.03 -4.75 8.43
N VAL A 207 -7.35 -4.62 8.21
CA VAL A 207 -8.09 -3.42 8.56
C VAL A 207 -8.12 -3.20 10.08
N ARG A 208 -8.51 -4.21 10.85
CA ARG A 208 -8.77 -4.07 12.29
C ARG A 208 -7.50 -4.07 13.13
N GLU A 209 -6.59 -5.01 12.85
CA GLU A 209 -5.46 -5.31 13.72
C GLU A 209 -4.16 -4.64 13.27
N ARG A 210 -4.05 -4.25 12.00
CA ARG A 210 -2.84 -3.63 11.42
C ARG A 210 -3.09 -2.26 10.83
N GLN A 211 -4.37 -1.83 10.74
CA GLN A 211 -4.76 -0.52 10.21
C GLN A 211 -4.02 -0.21 8.89
N ALA A 212 -3.95 -1.19 7.99
CA ALA A 212 -3.25 -1.05 6.72
C ALA A 212 -3.69 0.20 5.96
N LYS A 213 -2.74 0.94 5.38
CA LYS A 213 -3.04 2.11 4.56
C LYS A 213 -3.62 1.74 3.21
N ALA A 214 -3.02 0.76 2.59
CA ALA A 214 -3.39 0.20 1.29
C ALA A 214 -2.89 -1.24 1.20
N VAL A 215 -3.45 -2.02 0.29
CA VAL A 215 -2.98 -3.37 -0.03
C VAL A 215 -2.73 -3.46 -1.52
N GLY A 216 -1.57 -3.99 -1.92
CA GLY A 216 -1.22 -4.21 -3.33
C GLY A 216 -0.99 -5.69 -3.62
N ILE A 217 -1.23 -6.12 -4.86
CA ILE A 217 -1.03 -7.50 -5.32
C ILE A 217 -0.54 -7.53 -6.77
N ASP A 218 0.20 -8.57 -7.13
CA ASP A 218 0.70 -8.80 -8.49
C ASP A 218 -0.21 -9.69 -9.35
N THR A 219 -1.51 -9.79 -8.99
CA THR A 219 -2.55 -10.46 -9.78
C THR A 219 -3.58 -9.46 -10.31
N ALA A 220 -4.49 -9.95 -11.16
CA ALA A 220 -5.53 -9.15 -11.81
C ALA A 220 -6.67 -8.73 -10.88
N SER A 221 -6.72 -9.27 -9.66
CA SER A 221 -7.67 -8.92 -8.61
C SER A 221 -7.10 -9.27 -7.25
N ILE A 222 -7.47 -8.49 -6.22
CA ILE A 222 -7.18 -8.81 -4.83
C ILE A 222 -7.97 -10.03 -4.35
N ASP A 223 -9.16 -10.28 -4.91
CA ASP A 223 -9.85 -11.55 -4.77
C ASP A 223 -9.23 -12.58 -5.70
N TYR A 224 -9.27 -13.87 -5.33
CA TYR A 224 -8.79 -14.94 -6.20
C TYR A 224 -9.69 -15.12 -7.44
N GLY A 225 -9.16 -15.73 -8.50
CA GLY A 225 -9.83 -15.80 -9.81
C GLY A 225 -11.23 -16.42 -9.81
N GLN A 226 -11.52 -17.34 -8.88
CA GLN A 226 -12.82 -18.01 -8.75
C GLN A 226 -13.81 -17.27 -7.84
N SER A 227 -13.45 -16.07 -7.31
CA SER A 227 -14.37 -15.26 -6.48
C SER A 227 -15.58 -14.82 -7.29
N THR A 228 -16.77 -14.99 -6.73
CA THR A 228 -18.05 -14.53 -7.29
C THR A 228 -18.71 -13.47 -6.42
N THR A 229 -18.20 -13.25 -5.23
CA THR A 229 -18.78 -12.35 -4.20
C THR A 229 -17.87 -11.17 -3.86
N PHE A 230 -16.60 -11.20 -4.30
CA PHE A 230 -15.60 -10.13 -4.12
C PHE A 230 -15.47 -9.68 -2.65
N GLU A 231 -15.50 -10.64 -1.74
CA GLU A 231 -15.54 -10.37 -0.29
C GLU A 231 -14.27 -9.66 0.21
N THR A 232 -13.13 -9.89 -0.42
CA THR A 232 -11.85 -9.23 -0.08
C THR A 232 -11.90 -7.74 -0.44
N HIS A 233 -12.38 -7.41 -1.65
CA HIS A 233 -12.63 -6.01 -2.03
C HIS A 233 -13.59 -5.34 -1.05
N VAL A 234 -14.74 -5.97 -0.76
CA VAL A 234 -15.73 -5.43 0.17
C VAL A 234 -15.11 -5.17 1.54
N ALA A 235 -14.31 -6.12 2.07
CA ALA A 235 -13.67 -5.98 3.38
C ALA A 235 -12.69 -4.79 3.46
N LEU A 236 -11.91 -4.55 2.41
CA LEU A 236 -10.93 -3.45 2.36
C LEU A 236 -11.60 -2.11 2.05
N LEU A 237 -12.36 -2.05 0.95
CA LEU A 237 -12.88 -0.81 0.40
C LEU A 237 -13.97 -0.20 1.27
N SER A 238 -14.79 -1.01 1.98
CA SER A 238 -15.78 -0.50 2.94
C SER A 238 -15.14 0.23 4.14
N HIS A 239 -13.83 0.02 4.36
CA HIS A 239 -13.06 0.71 5.40
C HIS A 239 -12.11 1.78 4.83
N ASN A 240 -12.33 2.21 3.59
CA ASN A 240 -11.50 3.18 2.87
C ASN A 240 -10.01 2.76 2.78
N VAL A 241 -9.74 1.47 2.64
CA VAL A 241 -8.40 0.92 2.35
C VAL A 241 -8.33 0.65 0.85
N PRO A 242 -7.66 1.50 0.04
CA PRO A 242 -7.55 1.30 -1.40
C PRO A 242 -6.71 0.08 -1.73
N VAL A 243 -6.92 -0.47 -2.93
CA VAL A 243 -6.24 -1.66 -3.44
C VAL A 243 -5.42 -1.30 -4.68
N PHE A 244 -4.23 -1.88 -4.84
CA PHE A 244 -3.39 -1.78 -6.03
C PHE A 244 -3.30 -3.14 -6.69
N GLU A 245 -3.57 -3.22 -7.99
CA GLU A 245 -3.62 -4.49 -8.71
C GLU A 245 -2.65 -4.52 -9.90
N ASN A 246 -2.31 -5.73 -10.33
CA ASN A 246 -1.38 -5.99 -11.42
C ASN A 246 0.04 -5.45 -11.20
N LEU A 247 0.51 -5.33 -9.96
CA LEU A 247 1.85 -4.85 -9.65
C LEU A 247 2.93 -5.72 -10.31
N SER A 248 4.08 -5.13 -10.63
CA SER A 248 5.23 -5.86 -11.18
C SER A 248 6.41 -5.91 -10.22
N ASP A 249 7.31 -6.85 -10.47
CA ASP A 249 8.66 -6.91 -9.88
C ASP A 249 8.71 -6.86 -8.35
N LEU A 250 7.64 -7.32 -7.66
CA LEU A 250 7.58 -7.37 -6.20
C LEU A 250 8.66 -8.28 -5.60
N HIS A 251 9.11 -9.31 -6.35
CA HIS A 251 10.18 -10.21 -5.92
C HIS A 251 11.55 -9.52 -5.75
N ASP A 252 11.74 -8.34 -6.36
CA ASP A 252 12.95 -7.54 -6.23
C ASP A 252 13.02 -6.74 -4.92
N LEU A 253 11.90 -6.71 -4.17
CA LEU A 253 11.81 -6.00 -2.91
C LEU A 253 12.29 -6.87 -1.74
N PRO A 254 12.94 -6.28 -0.73
CA PRO A 254 13.10 -6.93 0.57
C PRO A 254 11.73 -7.11 1.25
N ASP A 255 11.64 -7.93 2.29
CA ASP A 255 10.38 -8.15 3.00
C ASP A 255 9.89 -6.90 3.76
N HIS A 256 10.79 -5.99 4.12
CA HIS A 256 10.51 -4.69 4.76
C HIS A 256 11.66 -3.70 4.58
N GLY A 257 11.51 -2.46 5.12
CA GLY A 257 12.58 -1.46 5.11
C GLY A 257 12.63 -0.62 3.83
N PHE A 258 11.50 -0.48 3.15
CA PHE A 258 11.32 0.39 2.00
C PHE A 258 10.05 1.23 2.15
N ASP A 259 9.98 2.33 1.42
CA ASP A 259 8.76 3.11 1.28
C ASP A 259 8.10 2.85 -0.08
N VAL A 260 6.78 2.99 -0.12
CA VAL A 260 5.96 2.90 -1.34
C VAL A 260 5.39 4.27 -1.66
N ILE A 261 5.46 4.64 -2.94
CA ILE A 261 4.79 5.81 -3.51
C ILE A 261 3.92 5.32 -4.65
N ALA A 262 2.59 5.43 -4.49
CA ALA A 262 1.58 4.89 -5.41
C ALA A 262 0.63 6.03 -5.82
N LEU A 263 0.96 6.75 -6.89
CA LEU A 263 0.24 7.97 -7.28
C LEU A 263 -0.58 7.75 -8.56
N PRO A 264 -1.92 7.67 -8.46
CA PRO A 264 -2.82 7.59 -9.61
C PRO A 264 -3.04 8.95 -10.27
N MET A 265 -3.62 8.92 -11.45
CA MET A 265 -4.30 10.11 -11.98
C MET A 265 -5.44 10.51 -11.04
N LYS A 266 -5.52 11.79 -10.66
CA LYS A 266 -6.58 12.30 -9.79
C LYS A 266 -7.85 12.60 -10.60
N ILE A 267 -8.63 11.55 -10.89
CA ILE A 267 -9.85 11.63 -11.71
C ILE A 267 -11.06 11.85 -10.81
N SER A 268 -11.79 12.94 -11.04
CA SER A 268 -12.95 13.29 -10.21
C SER A 268 -14.10 12.31 -10.41
N GLY A 269 -14.61 11.77 -9.29
CA GLY A 269 -15.74 10.85 -9.29
C GLY A 269 -15.42 9.42 -9.76
N SER A 270 -14.16 9.11 -10.08
CA SER A 270 -13.73 7.82 -10.59
C SER A 270 -13.74 6.74 -9.52
N THR A 271 -13.99 5.49 -9.95
CA THR A 271 -13.97 4.29 -9.10
C THR A 271 -12.56 3.69 -8.96
N GLY A 272 -11.64 4.08 -9.84
CA GLY A 272 -10.25 3.66 -9.89
C GLY A 272 -9.48 4.41 -10.98
N GLY A 273 -8.27 4.01 -11.26
CA GLY A 273 -7.51 4.62 -12.33
C GLY A 273 -6.09 4.11 -12.46
N PRO A 274 -5.43 4.42 -13.60
CA PRO A 274 -4.06 4.02 -13.83
C PRO A 274 -3.12 4.56 -12.76
N LEU A 275 -2.18 3.72 -12.35
CA LEU A 275 -1.32 3.95 -11.20
C LEU A 275 0.15 3.84 -11.62
N ARG A 276 1.00 4.78 -11.16
CA ARG A 276 2.44 4.59 -11.12
C ARG A 276 2.87 4.27 -9.70
N VAL A 277 3.49 3.12 -9.51
CA VAL A 277 3.97 2.67 -8.20
C VAL A 277 5.49 2.54 -8.24
N ILE A 278 6.14 3.11 -7.26
CA ILE A 278 7.58 2.92 -7.03
C ILE A 278 7.83 2.52 -5.58
N ALA A 279 8.82 1.66 -5.39
CA ALA A 279 9.40 1.42 -4.09
C ALA A 279 10.71 2.22 -3.96
N VAL A 280 10.91 2.80 -2.79
CA VAL A 280 12.09 3.59 -2.43
C VAL A 280 12.87 2.82 -1.36
N LEU A 281 14.01 2.26 -1.74
CA LEU A 281 14.88 1.51 -0.84
C LEU A 281 15.97 2.44 -0.29
N PRO A 282 16.31 2.32 1.00
CA PRO A 282 17.42 3.09 1.55
C PRO A 282 18.74 2.77 0.83
N PRO A 283 19.74 3.64 0.94
CA PRO A 283 21.07 3.36 0.42
C PRO A 283 21.63 2.03 0.94
N SER A 284 22.28 1.26 0.06
CA SER A 284 23.02 0.08 0.49
C SER A 284 24.23 0.52 1.32
N HIS A 285 24.34 0.03 2.55
CA HIS A 285 25.48 0.27 3.42
C HIS A 285 26.68 -0.61 3.03
#